data_4953bde96a6054785fd20fa977eff5e1
#
_entry.id   4953bde96a6054785fd20fa977eff5e1
#
_cell.length_a   1.000
_cell.length_b   1.000
_cell.length_c   1.000
_cell.angle_alpha   90.00
_cell.angle_beta   90.00
_cell.angle_gamma   90.00
#
_symmetry.space_group_name_H-M   'P 1'
#
loop_
_entity.id
_entity.type
_entity.pdbx_description
1 polymer ?
#
loop_
_entity_poly.entity_id
_entity_poly.type
_entity_poly.pdbx_seq_one_letter_code
_entity_poly.pdbx_strand_id
1 'polypeptide(L)'
;MQATLPAARHAAAIALAVTAGHFINDAYGAMLTPLTPALQAKYGVSIAAVTFLSSVYSLTSSVLQPLLGILGERLDRRYAAALGPLMTGLGLTLMGFMPWFGALVLLVAVAGFGSGFFHPAGAAYVAQHSPPDKRGLWASLFSAGGTAGMALGPVFAGVGLTHLPWFALIGAAVAALTFAVTPAGVQKARRVSLAEYAGIFRGPLAWLWGMAVLRSLASMGYNAMLPFMLLERGYGAREVGLTLATFAVASAVGGIVGGRLSDRHGRVPVLRGAIISTIPLFALLILSSPANWWFYPLTFVVGAAVNASIPVGVVAAQEYAPGHVAVASSVMMGFSWGFAGLLLFLVGALADVTAPTTAALVSLALLVPSALIAARLPEPARGELR
;
A
#
# COMPACT_ATOMS: atom_id res chain seq x y z
N MET A 1 -17.09 29.32 -15.13
CA MET A 1 -17.40 30.17 -13.95
C MET A 1 -16.20 30.06 -13.00
N GLN A 2 -15.40 31.11 -12.85
CA GLN A 2 -14.29 31.13 -11.93
C GLN A 2 -14.85 31.06 -10.49
N ALA A 3 -14.41 30.04 -9.71
CA ALA A 3 -14.78 29.97 -8.31
C ALA A 3 -14.30 31.24 -7.59
N THR A 4 -15.15 31.83 -6.77
CA THR A 4 -14.79 33.00 -5.96
C THR A 4 -13.62 32.61 -5.03
N LEU A 5 -12.71 33.55 -4.74
CA LEU A 5 -11.53 33.32 -3.89
C LEU A 5 -11.81 32.57 -2.57
N PRO A 6 -12.92 32.82 -1.85
CA PRO A 6 -13.30 32.04 -0.66
C PRO A 6 -13.61 30.55 -0.95
N ALA A 7 -14.29 30.25 -2.06
CA ALA A 7 -14.61 28.87 -2.45
C ALA A 7 -13.38 28.09 -2.88
N ALA A 8 -12.45 28.72 -3.60
CA ALA A 8 -11.19 28.10 -3.99
C ALA A 8 -10.28 27.80 -2.77
N ARG A 9 -10.25 28.71 -1.78
CA ARG A 9 -9.52 28.49 -0.52
C ARG A 9 -10.12 27.32 0.28
N HIS A 10 -11.44 27.24 0.35
CA HIS A 10 -12.12 26.13 1.04
C HIS A 10 -11.86 24.79 0.36
N ALA A 11 -11.92 24.72 -0.97
CA ALA A 11 -11.59 23.53 -1.75
C ALA A 11 -10.13 23.05 -1.51
N ALA A 12 -9.17 23.99 -1.48
CA ALA A 12 -7.78 23.67 -1.16
C ALA A 12 -7.63 23.17 0.27
N ALA A 13 -8.33 23.75 1.25
CA ALA A 13 -8.31 23.30 2.64
C ALA A 13 -8.82 21.85 2.79
N ILE A 14 -9.91 21.50 2.10
CA ILE A 14 -10.43 20.12 2.05
C ILE A 14 -9.36 19.17 1.48
N ALA A 15 -8.81 19.50 0.31
CA ALA A 15 -7.84 18.64 -0.35
C ALA A 15 -6.57 18.45 0.48
N LEU A 16 -6.08 19.49 1.13
CA LEU A 16 -4.90 19.43 2.02
C LEU A 16 -5.19 18.62 3.30
N ALA A 17 -6.33 18.83 3.95
CA ALA A 17 -6.70 18.09 5.15
C ALA A 17 -6.85 16.59 4.85
N VAL A 18 -7.47 16.24 3.72
CA VAL A 18 -7.62 14.85 3.32
C VAL A 18 -6.28 14.25 2.87
N THR A 19 -5.38 15.04 2.28
CA THR A 19 -4.00 14.61 1.97
C THR A 19 -3.19 14.36 3.25
N ALA A 20 -3.34 15.21 4.27
CA ALA A 20 -2.75 14.95 5.59
C ALA A 20 -3.35 13.71 6.24
N GLY A 21 -4.67 13.48 6.06
CA GLY A 21 -5.34 12.23 6.43
C GLY A 21 -4.71 11.00 5.78
N HIS A 22 -4.39 11.09 4.48
CA HIS A 22 -3.74 10.00 3.74
C HIS A 22 -2.32 9.74 4.24
N PHE A 23 -1.56 10.80 4.42
CA PHE A 23 -0.21 10.71 4.98
C PHE A 23 -0.19 9.98 6.33
N ILE A 24 -1.03 10.41 7.28
CA ILE A 24 -0.99 9.83 8.63
C ILE A 24 -1.60 8.43 8.67
N ASN A 25 -2.64 8.15 7.87
CA ASN A 25 -3.24 6.83 7.74
C ASN A 25 -2.20 5.80 7.26
N ASP A 26 -1.45 6.12 6.21
CA ASP A 26 -0.47 5.22 5.62
C ASP A 26 0.80 5.14 6.46
N ALA A 27 1.17 6.21 7.16
CA ALA A 27 2.24 6.17 8.15
C ALA A 27 1.92 5.16 9.27
N TYR A 28 0.69 5.17 9.79
CA TYR A 28 0.27 4.17 10.77
C TYR A 28 0.32 2.75 10.21
N GLY A 29 -0.25 2.51 9.02
CA GLY A 29 -0.20 1.19 8.38
C GLY A 29 1.23 0.66 8.22
N ALA A 30 2.15 1.52 7.85
CA ALA A 30 3.56 1.17 7.65
C ALA A 30 4.35 0.92 8.96
N MET A 31 3.84 1.32 10.13
CA MET A 31 4.45 1.02 11.42
C MET A 31 4.37 -0.46 11.80
N LEU A 32 3.38 -1.20 11.29
CA LEU A 32 3.14 -2.59 11.71
C LEU A 32 4.33 -3.50 11.42
N THR A 33 4.85 -3.46 10.21
CA THR A 33 5.93 -4.35 9.74
C THR A 33 7.21 -4.26 10.58
N PRO A 34 7.80 -3.08 10.84
CA PRO A 34 9.05 -2.99 11.63
C PRO A 34 8.87 -3.37 13.09
N LEU A 35 7.64 -3.42 13.60
CA LEU A 35 7.34 -3.77 14.99
C LEU A 35 7.02 -5.26 15.19
N THR A 36 6.95 -6.05 14.12
CA THR A 36 6.62 -7.49 14.22
C THR A 36 7.57 -8.27 15.12
N PRO A 37 8.90 -8.06 15.15
CA PRO A 37 9.75 -8.76 16.12
C PRO A 37 9.47 -8.37 17.58
N ALA A 38 9.20 -7.10 17.85
CA ALA A 38 8.86 -6.65 19.20
C ALA A 38 7.50 -7.23 19.66
N LEU A 39 6.54 -7.33 18.76
CA LEU A 39 5.25 -7.97 19.02
C LEU A 39 5.41 -9.49 19.22
N GLN A 40 6.26 -10.14 18.41
CA GLN A 40 6.60 -11.55 18.58
C GLN A 40 7.17 -11.82 19.98
N ALA A 41 8.16 -11.05 20.38
CA ALA A 41 8.78 -11.18 21.69
C ALA A 41 7.78 -10.91 22.84
N LYS A 42 6.95 -9.87 22.70
CA LYS A 42 5.96 -9.51 23.72
C LYS A 42 4.93 -10.59 23.97
N TYR A 43 4.40 -11.22 22.92
CA TYR A 43 3.31 -12.21 23.04
C TYR A 43 3.79 -13.66 23.02
N GLY A 44 5.08 -13.92 22.81
CA GLY A 44 5.63 -15.28 22.75
C GLY A 44 5.04 -16.12 21.61
N VAL A 45 4.74 -15.50 20.48
CA VAL A 45 4.10 -16.15 19.32
C VAL A 45 5.08 -16.39 18.17
N SER A 46 4.68 -17.17 17.17
CA SER A 46 5.51 -17.47 16.00
C SER A 46 5.60 -16.29 15.01
N ILE A 47 6.52 -16.35 14.06
CA ILE A 47 6.62 -15.38 12.95
C ILE A 47 5.33 -15.42 12.10
N ALA A 48 4.77 -16.61 11.86
CA ALA A 48 3.48 -16.76 11.19
C ALA A 48 2.38 -15.96 11.88
N ALA A 49 2.30 -16.02 13.22
CA ALA A 49 1.28 -15.31 13.97
C ALA A 49 1.44 -13.78 13.85
N VAL A 50 2.63 -13.23 13.95
CA VAL A 50 2.82 -11.78 13.79
C VAL A 50 2.67 -11.30 12.35
N THR A 51 3.04 -12.10 11.35
CA THR A 51 2.78 -11.78 9.94
C THR A 51 1.30 -11.93 9.58
N PHE A 52 0.54 -12.77 10.29
CA PHE A 52 -0.91 -12.84 10.20
C PHE A 52 -1.59 -11.52 10.57
N LEU A 53 -1.01 -10.69 11.43
CA LEU A 53 -1.51 -9.33 11.67
C LEU A 53 -1.53 -8.49 10.38
N SER A 54 -0.47 -8.57 9.57
CA SER A 54 -0.42 -7.90 8.26
C SER A 54 -1.45 -8.48 7.28
N SER A 55 -1.73 -9.78 7.36
CA SER A 55 -2.78 -10.43 6.55
C SER A 55 -4.17 -9.95 6.97
N VAL A 56 -4.44 -9.83 8.27
CA VAL A 56 -5.70 -9.26 8.81
C VAL A 56 -5.87 -7.81 8.40
N TYR A 57 -4.81 -7.01 8.53
CA TYR A 57 -4.82 -5.62 8.09
C TYR A 57 -5.12 -5.50 6.58
N SER A 58 -4.44 -6.29 5.74
CA SER A 58 -4.66 -6.31 4.28
C SER A 58 -6.06 -6.76 3.89
N LEU A 59 -6.59 -7.77 4.59
CA LEU A 59 -7.97 -8.22 4.40
C LEU A 59 -8.96 -7.08 4.64
N THR A 60 -8.85 -6.40 5.78
CA THR A 60 -9.82 -5.40 6.23
C THR A 60 -9.63 -4.05 5.53
N SER A 61 -8.39 -3.67 5.19
CA SER A 61 -8.10 -2.38 4.53
C SER A 61 -8.25 -2.41 3.01
N SER A 62 -8.01 -3.58 2.37
CA SER A 62 -7.89 -3.63 0.91
C SER A 62 -8.81 -4.65 0.26
N VAL A 63 -8.83 -5.92 0.73
CA VAL A 63 -9.69 -6.96 0.11
C VAL A 63 -11.17 -6.63 0.32
N LEU A 64 -11.54 -6.18 1.52
CA LEU A 64 -12.92 -5.80 1.84
C LEU A 64 -13.28 -4.38 1.38
N GLN A 65 -12.35 -3.60 0.82
CA GLN A 65 -12.56 -2.21 0.41
C GLN A 65 -13.77 -2.01 -0.53
N PRO A 66 -14.07 -2.89 -1.52
CA PRO A 66 -15.27 -2.75 -2.33
C PRO A 66 -16.57 -2.84 -1.51
N LEU A 67 -16.61 -3.74 -0.52
CA LEU A 67 -17.75 -3.88 0.39
C LEU A 67 -17.88 -2.68 1.31
N LEU A 68 -16.75 -2.19 1.83
CA LEU A 68 -16.70 -0.99 2.68
C LEU A 68 -17.09 0.26 1.91
N GLY A 69 -16.78 0.34 0.61
CA GLY A 69 -17.24 1.39 -0.28
C GLY A 69 -18.77 1.42 -0.39
N ILE A 70 -19.40 0.26 -0.60
CA ILE A 70 -20.87 0.13 -0.65
C ILE A 70 -21.50 0.50 0.70
N LEU A 71 -20.90 0.08 1.81
CA LEU A 71 -21.38 0.44 3.15
C LEU A 71 -21.22 1.95 3.42
N GLY A 72 -20.08 2.50 3.01
CA GLY A 72 -19.76 3.93 3.15
C GLY A 72 -20.67 4.85 2.35
N GLU A 73 -21.32 4.36 1.27
CA GLU A 73 -22.33 5.12 0.53
C GLU A 73 -23.60 5.42 1.34
N ARG A 74 -23.86 4.61 2.37
CA ARG A 74 -25.01 4.81 3.29
C ARG A 74 -24.68 5.76 4.45
N LEU A 75 -23.40 6.02 4.67
CA LEU A 75 -22.88 6.91 5.70
C LEU A 75 -22.53 8.27 5.07
N ASP A 76 -22.53 9.31 5.88
CA ASP A 76 -21.93 10.57 5.47
C ASP A 76 -20.42 10.34 5.29
N ARG A 77 -19.93 10.60 4.07
CA ARG A 77 -18.53 10.41 3.66
C ARG A 77 -17.54 11.16 4.57
N ARG A 78 -18.00 12.24 5.21
CA ARG A 78 -17.26 13.01 6.20
C ARG A 78 -16.77 12.13 7.36
N TYR A 79 -17.62 11.23 7.86
CA TYR A 79 -17.21 10.30 8.92
C TYR A 79 -16.13 9.32 8.43
N ALA A 80 -16.28 8.77 7.24
CA ALA A 80 -15.26 7.86 6.68
C ALA A 80 -13.91 8.56 6.50
N ALA A 81 -13.90 9.81 6.02
CA ALA A 81 -12.68 10.59 5.80
C ALA A 81 -12.00 11.03 7.11
N ALA A 82 -12.77 11.31 8.17
CA ALA A 82 -12.24 11.76 9.45
C ALA A 82 -11.92 10.60 10.41
N LEU A 83 -12.88 9.68 10.59
CA LEU A 83 -12.74 8.58 11.56
C LEU A 83 -11.84 7.45 11.03
N GLY A 84 -11.70 7.30 9.70
CA GLY A 84 -10.84 6.29 9.12
C GLY A 84 -9.39 6.37 9.64
N PRO A 85 -8.67 7.50 9.44
CA PRO A 85 -7.31 7.67 9.96
C PRO A 85 -7.24 7.61 11.49
N LEU A 86 -8.28 8.05 12.21
CA LEU A 86 -8.35 7.94 13.66
C LEU A 86 -8.41 6.47 14.11
N MET A 87 -9.27 5.66 13.49
CA MET A 87 -9.37 4.23 13.79
C MET A 87 -8.07 3.50 13.48
N THR A 88 -7.47 3.81 12.32
CA THR A 88 -6.15 3.25 11.93
C THR A 88 -5.09 3.63 12.95
N GLY A 89 -5.05 4.90 13.33
CA GLY A 89 -4.10 5.44 14.31
C GLY A 89 -4.26 4.79 15.68
N LEU A 90 -5.45 4.82 16.26
CA LEU A 90 -5.71 4.18 17.56
C LEU A 90 -5.38 2.69 17.53
N GLY A 91 -5.80 1.98 16.46
CA GLY A 91 -5.54 0.55 16.32
C GLY A 91 -4.06 0.20 16.25
N LEU A 92 -3.26 0.95 15.51
CA LEU A 92 -1.84 0.62 15.32
C LEU A 92 -0.90 1.27 16.34
N THR A 93 -1.30 2.36 16.99
CA THR A 93 -0.48 2.96 18.04
C THR A 93 -0.68 2.29 19.41
N LEU A 94 -1.86 1.69 19.65
CA LEU A 94 -2.15 1.01 20.92
C LEU A 94 -1.80 -0.48 20.93
N MET A 95 -1.22 -1.02 19.85
CA MET A 95 -0.93 -2.46 19.72
C MET A 95 0.00 -2.98 20.83
N GLY A 96 0.88 -2.12 21.38
CA GLY A 96 1.75 -2.46 22.51
C GLY A 96 1.03 -2.61 23.86
N PHE A 97 -0.23 -2.20 23.97
CA PHE A 97 -1.00 -2.23 25.22
C PHE A 97 -2.06 -3.33 25.27
N MET A 98 -2.20 -4.11 24.21
CA MET A 98 -3.17 -5.21 24.22
C MET A 98 -2.78 -6.29 25.22
N PRO A 99 -3.74 -6.82 25.99
CA PRO A 99 -3.46 -7.78 27.06
C PRO A 99 -3.09 -9.17 26.55
N TRP A 100 -3.55 -9.55 25.37
CA TRP A 100 -3.32 -10.85 24.74
C TRP A 100 -3.39 -10.75 23.21
N PHE A 101 -2.79 -11.73 22.51
CA PHE A 101 -2.61 -11.69 21.07
C PHE A 101 -3.92 -11.58 20.26
N GLY A 102 -5.00 -12.27 20.67
CA GLY A 102 -6.29 -12.17 19.99
C GLY A 102 -6.92 -10.77 20.08
N ALA A 103 -6.73 -10.04 21.20
CA ALA A 103 -7.15 -8.65 21.31
C ALA A 103 -6.36 -7.76 20.33
N LEU A 104 -5.06 -8.04 20.14
CA LEU A 104 -4.24 -7.36 19.13
C LEU A 104 -4.76 -7.64 17.72
N VAL A 105 -5.13 -8.89 17.39
CA VAL A 105 -5.71 -9.24 16.08
C VAL A 105 -6.98 -8.43 15.80
N LEU A 106 -7.90 -8.35 16.78
CA LEU A 106 -9.13 -7.55 16.67
C LEU A 106 -8.82 -6.06 16.50
N LEU A 107 -7.86 -5.55 17.25
CA LEU A 107 -7.46 -4.14 17.15
C LEU A 107 -6.88 -3.81 15.77
N VAL A 108 -6.04 -4.68 15.22
CA VAL A 108 -5.48 -4.54 13.86
C VAL A 108 -6.58 -4.64 12.79
N ALA A 109 -7.58 -5.50 12.99
CA ALA A 109 -8.74 -5.56 12.10
C ALA A 109 -9.52 -4.23 12.09
N VAL A 110 -9.77 -3.64 13.26
CA VAL A 110 -10.41 -2.31 13.38
C VAL A 110 -9.57 -1.23 12.69
N ALA A 111 -8.25 -1.26 12.85
CA ALA A 111 -7.35 -0.35 12.15
C ALA A 111 -7.47 -0.49 10.62
N GLY A 112 -7.50 -1.73 10.12
CA GLY A 112 -7.66 -1.99 8.71
C GLY A 112 -9.03 -1.53 8.17
N PHE A 113 -10.13 -1.73 8.90
CA PHE A 113 -11.43 -1.17 8.54
C PHE A 113 -11.38 0.36 8.43
N GLY A 114 -10.71 1.04 9.38
CA GLY A 114 -10.51 2.49 9.33
C GLY A 114 -9.84 2.91 8.03
N SER A 115 -8.72 2.28 7.68
CA SER A 115 -7.99 2.52 6.44
C SER A 115 -8.84 2.22 5.19
N GLY A 116 -9.58 1.10 5.20
CA GLY A 116 -10.46 0.69 4.09
C GLY A 116 -11.62 1.66 3.83
N PHE A 117 -12.17 2.31 4.87
CA PHE A 117 -13.18 3.36 4.72
C PHE A 117 -12.57 4.68 4.25
N PHE A 118 -11.38 5.02 4.73
CA PHE A 118 -10.73 6.29 4.42
C PHE A 118 -10.38 6.44 2.94
N HIS A 119 -9.71 5.47 2.33
CA HIS A 119 -9.15 5.62 0.99
C HIS A 119 -10.18 6.02 -0.08
N PRO A 120 -11.33 5.33 -0.22
CA PRO A 120 -12.34 5.74 -1.21
C PRO A 120 -12.97 7.09 -0.87
N ALA A 121 -13.19 7.38 0.43
CA ALA A 121 -13.75 8.65 0.86
C ALA A 121 -12.81 9.83 0.58
N GLY A 122 -11.53 9.67 0.91
CA GLY A 122 -10.48 10.67 0.69
C GLY A 122 -10.29 10.98 -0.80
N ALA A 123 -10.12 9.94 -1.62
CA ALA A 123 -9.99 10.08 -3.06
C ALA A 123 -11.20 10.82 -3.68
N ALA A 124 -12.41 10.52 -3.20
CA ALA A 124 -13.63 11.17 -3.68
C ALA A 124 -13.70 12.65 -3.29
N TYR A 125 -13.30 13.03 -2.07
CA TYR A 125 -13.22 14.45 -1.69
C TYR A 125 -12.23 15.23 -2.56
N VAL A 126 -11.06 14.69 -2.83
CA VAL A 126 -10.08 15.31 -3.72
C VAL A 126 -10.65 15.46 -5.13
N ALA A 127 -11.25 14.41 -5.70
CA ALA A 127 -11.82 14.45 -7.05
C ALA A 127 -12.94 15.48 -7.21
N GLN A 128 -13.78 15.66 -6.16
CA GLN A 128 -14.95 16.54 -6.20
C GLN A 128 -14.62 18.00 -5.94
N HIS A 129 -13.63 18.28 -5.07
CA HIS A 129 -13.30 19.65 -4.66
C HIS A 129 -12.09 20.22 -5.41
N SER A 130 -11.41 19.42 -6.22
CA SER A 130 -10.31 19.92 -7.06
C SER A 130 -10.84 20.72 -8.25
N PRO A 131 -10.25 21.89 -8.57
CA PRO A 131 -10.55 22.63 -9.77
C PRO A 131 -10.37 21.73 -11.02
N PRO A 132 -11.26 21.84 -12.03
CA PRO A 132 -11.20 20.97 -13.21
C PRO A 132 -9.86 20.98 -13.95
N ASP A 133 -9.21 22.14 -14.01
CA ASP A 133 -7.90 22.37 -14.63
C ASP A 133 -6.72 21.86 -13.78
N LYS A 134 -6.96 21.49 -12.49
CA LYS A 134 -5.92 21.05 -11.54
C LYS A 134 -6.21 19.70 -10.89
N ARG A 135 -7.19 18.94 -11.40
CA ARG A 135 -7.56 17.63 -10.82
C ARG A 135 -6.37 16.66 -10.74
N GLY A 136 -5.56 16.61 -11.80
CA GLY A 136 -4.36 15.77 -11.82
C GLY A 136 -3.34 16.15 -10.74
N LEU A 137 -3.10 17.45 -10.54
CA LEU A 137 -2.20 17.95 -9.49
C LEU A 137 -2.68 17.53 -8.08
N TRP A 138 -3.96 17.76 -7.77
CA TRP A 138 -4.50 17.42 -6.46
C TRP A 138 -4.53 15.91 -6.20
N ALA A 139 -4.87 15.10 -7.22
CA ALA A 139 -4.79 13.64 -7.14
C ALA A 139 -3.35 13.16 -6.90
N SER A 140 -2.38 13.79 -7.57
CA SER A 140 -0.95 13.50 -7.37
C SER A 140 -0.47 13.89 -5.97
N LEU A 141 -0.89 15.03 -5.44
CA LEU A 141 -0.58 15.45 -4.06
C LEU A 141 -1.17 14.49 -3.04
N PHE A 142 -2.43 14.07 -3.23
CA PHE A 142 -3.08 13.07 -2.38
C PHE A 142 -2.30 11.75 -2.39
N SER A 143 -1.93 11.24 -3.56
CA SER A 143 -1.13 10.02 -3.71
C SER A 143 0.26 10.16 -3.09
N ALA A 144 0.92 11.31 -3.31
CA ALA A 144 2.23 11.60 -2.72
C ALA A 144 2.18 11.66 -1.18
N GLY A 145 1.07 12.16 -0.63
CA GLY A 145 0.81 12.14 0.81
C GLY A 145 0.86 10.74 1.39
N GLY A 146 0.13 9.79 0.82
CA GLY A 146 0.16 8.38 1.24
C GLY A 146 1.55 7.76 1.12
N THR A 147 2.21 7.96 -0.04
CA THR A 147 3.58 7.45 -0.26
C THR A 147 4.59 8.01 0.77
N ALA A 148 4.50 9.30 1.09
CA ALA A 148 5.34 9.91 2.11
C ALA A 148 5.05 9.32 3.50
N GLY A 149 3.77 9.07 3.82
CA GLY A 149 3.37 8.36 5.04
C GLY A 149 3.98 6.97 5.13
N MET A 150 3.88 6.18 4.08
CA MET A 150 4.49 4.84 4.01
C MET A 150 6.01 4.87 4.22
N ALA A 151 6.69 5.91 3.71
CA ALA A 151 8.13 6.05 3.89
C ALA A 151 8.52 6.44 5.32
N LEU A 152 7.72 7.26 6.01
CA LEU A 152 8.02 7.73 7.37
C LEU A 152 7.49 6.82 8.48
N GLY A 153 6.45 6.02 8.20
CA GLY A 153 5.88 5.08 9.18
C GLY A 153 6.92 4.17 9.84
N PRO A 154 7.81 3.49 9.09
CA PRO A 154 8.85 2.66 9.67
C PRO A 154 9.83 3.43 10.56
N VAL A 155 10.09 4.70 10.25
CA VAL A 155 10.94 5.58 11.09
C VAL A 155 10.21 5.91 12.40
N PHE A 156 8.92 6.22 12.34
CA PHE A 156 8.10 6.47 13.53
C PHE A 156 7.99 5.23 14.43
N ALA A 157 7.96 4.04 13.84
CA ALA A 157 7.97 2.79 14.61
C ALA A 157 9.23 2.62 15.48
N GLY A 158 10.33 3.28 15.12
CA GLY A 158 11.59 3.27 15.86
C GLY A 158 11.51 3.77 17.30
N VAL A 159 10.44 4.50 17.69
CA VAL A 159 10.24 4.92 19.09
C VAL A 159 9.84 3.75 20.02
N GLY A 160 9.51 2.61 19.45
CA GLY A 160 9.11 1.40 20.19
C GLY A 160 7.66 1.43 20.69
N LEU A 161 7.17 0.25 21.08
CA LEU A 161 5.76 0.01 21.44
C LEU A 161 5.22 0.91 22.55
N THR A 162 6.05 1.31 23.50
CA THR A 162 5.64 2.10 24.69
C THR A 162 5.37 3.57 24.36
N HIS A 163 6.01 4.12 23.35
CA HIS A 163 5.88 5.54 22.98
C HIS A 163 4.94 5.78 21.79
N LEU A 164 4.55 4.72 21.08
CA LEU A 164 3.63 4.82 19.94
C LEU A 164 2.32 5.54 20.24
N PRO A 165 1.68 5.39 21.43
CA PRO A 165 0.38 6.04 21.70
C PRO A 165 0.39 7.55 21.56
N TRP A 166 1.55 8.22 21.72
CA TRP A 166 1.66 9.66 21.50
C TRP A 166 1.37 10.07 20.06
N PHE A 167 1.65 9.20 19.09
CA PHE A 167 1.33 9.45 17.70
C PHE A 167 -0.19 9.44 17.42
N ALA A 168 -1.01 8.80 18.27
CA ALA A 168 -2.47 8.86 18.15
C ALA A 168 -2.99 10.30 18.23
N LEU A 169 -2.32 11.18 18.99
CA LEU A 169 -2.68 12.60 19.08
C LEU A 169 -2.59 13.31 17.74
N ILE A 170 -1.60 12.96 16.91
CA ILE A 170 -1.46 13.51 15.54
C ILE A 170 -2.66 13.07 14.70
N GLY A 171 -3.01 11.78 14.75
CA GLY A 171 -4.17 11.24 14.05
C GLY A 171 -5.48 11.89 14.51
N ALA A 172 -5.64 12.11 15.81
CA ALA A 172 -6.80 12.80 16.36
C ALA A 172 -6.91 14.25 15.88
N ALA A 173 -5.78 14.99 15.86
CA ALA A 173 -5.75 16.35 15.34
C ALA A 173 -6.09 16.42 13.84
N VAL A 174 -5.52 15.51 13.04
CA VAL A 174 -5.81 15.42 11.60
C VAL A 174 -7.26 15.00 11.35
N ALA A 175 -7.80 14.08 12.14
CA ALA A 175 -9.21 13.67 12.06
C ALA A 175 -10.15 14.84 12.39
N ALA A 176 -9.87 15.59 13.46
CA ALA A 176 -10.63 16.78 13.86
C ALA A 176 -10.59 17.85 12.75
N LEU A 177 -9.39 18.13 12.19
CA LEU A 177 -9.24 19.07 11.09
C LEU A 177 -10.04 18.60 9.86
N THR A 178 -9.88 17.35 9.46
CA THR A 178 -10.60 16.77 8.31
C THR A 178 -12.13 16.88 8.52
N PHE A 179 -12.60 16.53 9.72
CA PHE A 179 -14.00 16.66 10.08
C PHE A 179 -14.49 18.11 10.03
N ALA A 180 -13.70 19.07 10.47
CA ALA A 180 -14.08 20.49 10.51
C ALA A 180 -14.21 21.09 9.10
N VAL A 181 -13.34 20.71 8.15
CA VAL A 181 -13.30 21.33 6.82
C VAL A 181 -14.07 20.58 5.75
N THR A 182 -14.34 19.27 5.92
CA THR A 182 -15.07 18.49 4.92
C THR A 182 -16.58 18.72 5.04
N PRO A 183 -17.30 19.01 3.93
CA PRO A 183 -18.74 19.19 3.96
C PRO A 183 -19.46 17.86 4.26
N ALA A 184 -20.57 17.96 4.99
CA ALA A 184 -21.48 16.85 5.18
C ALA A 184 -22.20 16.51 3.87
N GLY A 185 -22.53 15.26 3.66
CA GLY A 185 -23.37 14.83 2.55
C GLY A 185 -23.18 13.36 2.19
N VAL A 186 -24.29 12.71 1.91
CA VAL A 186 -24.32 11.36 1.35
C VAL A 186 -24.34 11.50 -0.17
N GLN A 187 -23.29 11.06 -0.84
CA GLN A 187 -23.26 11.05 -2.30
C GLN A 187 -23.48 9.63 -2.82
N LYS A 188 -24.43 9.49 -3.74
CA LYS A 188 -24.64 8.22 -4.45
C LYS A 188 -23.49 7.99 -5.42
N ALA A 189 -22.59 7.06 -5.12
CA ALA A 189 -21.64 6.57 -6.10
C ALA A 189 -22.31 5.58 -7.06
N ARG A 190 -21.73 5.41 -8.27
CA ARG A 190 -22.19 4.38 -9.21
C ARG A 190 -21.96 3.00 -8.57
N ARG A 191 -23.02 2.23 -8.39
CA ARG A 191 -22.94 0.86 -7.89
C ARG A 191 -22.22 0.01 -8.91
N VAL A 192 -21.03 -0.46 -8.58
CA VAL A 192 -20.33 -1.50 -9.35
C VAL A 192 -20.78 -2.85 -8.81
N SER A 193 -21.31 -3.70 -9.67
CA SER A 193 -21.79 -5.03 -9.26
C SER A 193 -20.62 -6.02 -9.12
N LEU A 194 -20.72 -7.00 -8.22
CA LEU A 194 -19.76 -8.09 -8.12
C LEU A 194 -19.65 -8.88 -9.44
N ALA A 195 -20.70 -8.92 -10.24
CA ALA A 195 -20.68 -9.53 -11.57
C ALA A 195 -19.79 -8.74 -12.55
N GLU A 196 -19.74 -7.41 -12.46
CA GLU A 196 -18.81 -6.57 -13.22
C GLU A 196 -17.34 -6.91 -12.88
N TYR A 197 -17.03 -7.09 -11.59
CA TYR A 197 -15.69 -7.56 -11.18
C TYR A 197 -15.37 -8.94 -11.73
N ALA A 198 -16.29 -9.92 -11.61
CA ALA A 198 -16.08 -11.28 -12.09
C ALA A 198 -15.94 -11.35 -13.63
N GLY A 199 -16.67 -10.49 -14.37
CA GLY A 199 -16.60 -10.41 -15.82
C GLY A 199 -15.24 -9.95 -16.36
N ILE A 200 -14.51 -9.14 -15.60
CA ILE A 200 -13.21 -8.58 -15.97
C ILE A 200 -12.06 -9.58 -15.74
N PHE A 201 -12.22 -10.56 -14.83
CA PHE A 201 -11.22 -11.60 -14.56
C PHE A 201 -11.11 -12.63 -15.68
N ARG A 202 -10.94 -12.18 -16.92
CA ARG A 202 -10.78 -13.03 -18.12
C ARG A 202 -9.66 -12.49 -19.00
N GLY A 203 -9.02 -13.39 -19.74
CA GLY A 203 -8.00 -13.02 -20.72
C GLY A 203 -6.78 -12.31 -20.13
N PRO A 204 -6.21 -11.32 -20.84
CA PRO A 204 -4.96 -10.65 -20.47
C PRO A 204 -5.00 -9.96 -19.09
N LEU A 205 -6.16 -9.43 -18.68
CA LEU A 205 -6.31 -8.75 -17.39
C LEU A 205 -6.17 -9.70 -16.21
N ALA A 206 -6.71 -10.93 -16.31
CA ALA A 206 -6.54 -11.95 -15.27
C ALA A 206 -5.06 -12.36 -15.11
N TRP A 207 -4.35 -12.52 -16.23
CA TRP A 207 -2.91 -12.81 -16.23
C TRP A 207 -2.10 -11.65 -15.64
N LEU A 208 -2.42 -10.40 -16.03
CA LEU A 208 -1.79 -9.21 -15.48
C LEU A 208 -2.01 -9.09 -13.97
N TRP A 209 -3.23 -9.38 -13.48
CA TRP A 209 -3.53 -9.42 -12.05
C TRP A 209 -2.72 -10.51 -11.33
N GLY A 210 -2.68 -11.73 -11.84
CA GLY A 210 -1.87 -12.82 -11.27
C GLY A 210 -0.38 -12.45 -11.19
N MET A 211 0.17 -11.85 -12.25
CA MET A 211 1.52 -11.30 -12.26
C MET A 211 1.73 -10.27 -11.15
N ALA A 212 0.78 -9.34 -10.98
CA ALA A 212 0.86 -8.30 -9.96
C ALA A 212 0.77 -8.85 -8.54
N VAL A 213 -0.05 -9.89 -8.29
CA VAL A 213 -0.14 -10.58 -6.99
C VAL A 213 1.18 -11.25 -6.64
N LEU A 214 1.76 -12.02 -7.56
CA LEU A 214 3.03 -12.72 -7.34
C LEU A 214 4.17 -11.73 -7.06
N ARG A 215 4.27 -10.66 -7.85
CA ARG A 215 5.23 -9.58 -7.62
C ARG A 215 5.01 -8.89 -6.27
N SER A 216 3.75 -8.59 -5.92
CA SER A 216 3.42 -7.94 -4.66
C SER A 216 3.76 -8.83 -3.47
N LEU A 217 3.47 -10.13 -3.55
CA LEU A 217 3.80 -11.09 -2.49
C LEU A 217 5.32 -11.25 -2.32
N ALA A 218 6.10 -11.23 -3.41
CA ALA A 218 7.55 -11.24 -3.34
C ALA A 218 8.10 -10.00 -2.61
N SER A 219 7.60 -8.80 -2.96
CA SER A 219 8.02 -7.55 -2.33
C SER A 219 7.57 -7.44 -0.87
N MET A 220 6.33 -7.80 -0.58
CA MET A 220 5.78 -7.78 0.79
C MET A 220 6.42 -8.85 1.67
N GLY A 221 6.72 -10.03 1.10
CA GLY A 221 7.43 -11.11 1.79
C GLY A 221 8.83 -10.68 2.25
N TYR A 222 9.59 -10.02 1.39
CA TYR A 222 10.87 -9.42 1.78
C TYR A 222 10.69 -8.38 2.89
N ASN A 223 9.80 -7.42 2.70
CA ASN A 223 9.57 -6.36 3.69
C ASN A 223 9.14 -6.93 5.06
N ALA A 224 8.33 -7.99 5.07
CA ALA A 224 7.91 -8.65 6.30
C ALA A 224 9.04 -9.43 6.98
N MET A 225 9.94 -10.04 6.21
CA MET A 225 11.07 -10.80 6.76
C MET A 225 12.26 -9.89 7.12
N LEU A 226 12.37 -8.70 6.52
CA LEU A 226 13.48 -7.78 6.73
C LEU A 226 13.76 -7.48 8.21
N PRO A 227 12.77 -7.16 9.08
CA PRO A 227 13.02 -6.88 10.49
C PRO A 227 13.67 -8.06 11.20
N PHE A 228 13.22 -9.29 10.92
CA PHE A 228 13.78 -10.50 11.52
C PHE A 228 15.19 -10.79 10.99
N MET A 229 15.39 -10.68 9.68
CA MET A 229 16.69 -10.87 9.04
C MET A 229 17.77 -9.92 9.57
N LEU A 230 17.42 -8.64 9.75
CA LEU A 230 18.34 -7.64 10.26
C LEU A 230 18.61 -7.86 11.77
N LEU A 231 17.60 -8.22 12.54
CA LEU A 231 17.74 -8.52 13.96
C LEU A 231 18.65 -9.74 14.19
N GLU A 232 18.47 -10.84 13.43
CA GLU A 232 19.36 -12.02 13.45
C GLU A 232 20.81 -11.67 13.11
N ARG A 233 21.04 -10.65 12.28
CA ARG A 233 22.36 -10.14 11.90
C ARG A 233 22.93 -9.12 12.87
N GLY A 234 22.24 -8.86 14.00
CA GLY A 234 22.68 -7.93 15.05
C GLY A 234 22.36 -6.45 14.81
N TYR A 235 21.50 -6.14 13.83
CA TYR A 235 21.06 -4.77 13.56
C TYR A 235 19.80 -4.44 14.36
N GLY A 236 19.54 -3.15 14.59
CA GLY A 236 18.42 -2.66 15.39
C GLY A 236 17.28 -2.05 14.58
N ALA A 237 16.33 -1.46 15.30
CA ALA A 237 15.15 -0.81 14.74
C ALA A 237 15.49 0.34 13.77
N ARG A 238 16.64 1.00 13.99
CA ARG A 238 17.12 2.10 13.12
C ARG A 238 17.40 1.60 11.70
N GLU A 239 18.17 0.53 11.56
CA GLU A 239 18.56 -0.04 10.27
C GLU A 239 17.33 -0.63 9.56
N VAL A 240 16.43 -1.26 10.31
CA VAL A 240 15.12 -1.72 9.79
C VAL A 240 14.31 -0.56 9.23
N GLY A 241 14.12 0.50 10.03
CA GLY A 241 13.35 1.68 9.64
C GLY A 241 13.95 2.38 8.41
N LEU A 242 15.28 2.59 8.41
CA LEU A 242 15.97 3.22 7.28
C LEU A 242 15.87 2.38 5.99
N THR A 243 15.98 1.06 6.10
CA THR A 243 15.88 0.17 4.92
C THR A 243 14.48 0.21 4.32
N LEU A 244 13.43 0.09 5.16
CA LEU A 244 12.05 0.17 4.71
C LEU A 244 11.70 1.56 4.14
N ALA A 245 12.17 2.63 4.78
CA ALA A 245 11.99 4.00 4.28
C ALA A 245 12.69 4.21 2.93
N THR A 246 13.94 3.74 2.79
CA THR A 246 14.68 3.80 1.51
C THR A 246 13.93 3.05 0.42
N PHE A 247 13.42 1.86 0.71
CA PHE A 247 12.64 1.05 -0.22
C PHE A 247 11.34 1.76 -0.63
N ALA A 248 10.64 2.40 0.31
CA ALA A 248 9.39 3.14 0.03
C ALA A 248 9.63 4.39 -0.83
N VAL A 249 10.66 5.19 -0.53
CA VAL A 249 11.06 6.35 -1.35
C VAL A 249 11.46 5.91 -2.77
N ALA A 250 12.25 4.84 -2.86
CA ALA A 250 12.65 4.25 -4.13
C ALA A 250 11.45 3.79 -4.96
N SER A 251 10.41 3.24 -4.31
CA SER A 251 9.17 2.82 -4.96
C SER A 251 8.47 3.98 -5.67
N ALA A 252 8.41 5.16 -5.04
CA ALA A 252 7.83 6.35 -5.65
C ALA A 252 8.61 6.80 -6.90
N VAL A 253 9.95 6.84 -6.80
CA VAL A 253 10.83 7.19 -7.94
C VAL A 253 10.69 6.16 -9.06
N GLY A 254 10.71 4.87 -8.71
CA GLY A 254 10.53 3.77 -9.66
C GLY A 254 9.21 3.85 -10.41
N GLY A 255 8.11 4.18 -9.72
CA GLY A 255 6.82 4.38 -10.35
C GLY A 255 6.82 5.47 -11.41
N ILE A 256 7.45 6.63 -11.12
CA ILE A 256 7.57 7.74 -12.08
C ILE A 256 8.42 7.33 -13.29
N VAL A 257 9.56 6.70 -13.04
CA VAL A 257 10.47 6.25 -14.12
C VAL A 257 9.80 5.17 -14.97
N GLY A 258 9.19 4.16 -14.35
CA GLY A 258 8.47 3.10 -15.03
C GLY A 258 7.33 3.62 -15.91
N GLY A 259 6.52 4.56 -15.39
CA GLY A 259 5.48 5.23 -16.15
C GLY A 259 6.01 5.89 -17.41
N ARG A 260 7.04 6.76 -17.28
CA ARG A 260 7.67 7.45 -18.41
C ARG A 260 8.30 6.49 -19.44
N LEU A 261 8.96 5.42 -18.95
CA LEU A 261 9.54 4.41 -19.83
C LEU A 261 8.44 3.68 -20.61
N SER A 262 7.31 3.36 -19.96
CA SER A 262 6.21 2.64 -20.60
C SER A 262 5.49 3.48 -21.66
N ASP A 263 5.46 4.80 -21.51
CA ASP A 263 4.91 5.69 -22.55
C ASP A 263 5.75 5.67 -23.83
N ARG A 264 7.07 5.48 -23.70
CA ARG A 264 8.02 5.45 -24.83
C ARG A 264 8.18 4.05 -25.45
N HIS A 265 8.28 3.02 -24.61
CA HIS A 265 8.69 1.67 -25.05
C HIS A 265 7.55 0.65 -25.08
N GLY A 266 6.34 1.02 -24.60
CA GLY A 266 5.22 0.10 -24.44
C GLY A 266 5.08 -0.42 -23.01
N ARG A 267 3.89 -0.96 -22.70
CA ARG A 267 3.55 -1.41 -21.33
C ARG A 267 4.26 -2.72 -20.99
N VAL A 268 4.12 -3.70 -21.86
CA VAL A 268 4.62 -5.05 -21.62
C VAL A 268 6.16 -5.14 -21.61
N PRO A 269 6.92 -4.49 -22.52
CA PRO A 269 8.38 -4.46 -22.43
C PRO A 269 8.90 -3.91 -21.10
N VAL A 270 8.28 -2.83 -20.58
CA VAL A 270 8.69 -2.23 -19.30
C VAL A 270 8.32 -3.14 -18.13
N LEU A 271 7.14 -3.78 -18.12
CA LEU A 271 6.77 -4.78 -17.11
C LEU A 271 7.77 -5.93 -17.07
N ARG A 272 8.11 -6.49 -18.24
CA ARG A 272 9.11 -7.57 -18.37
C ARG A 272 10.48 -7.15 -17.86
N GLY A 273 10.99 -6.01 -18.34
CA GLY A 273 12.30 -5.49 -17.94
C GLY A 273 12.40 -5.23 -16.45
N ALA A 274 11.38 -4.60 -15.85
CA ALA A 274 11.32 -4.31 -14.43
C ALA A 274 11.35 -5.59 -13.58
N ILE A 275 10.52 -6.60 -13.92
CA ILE A 275 10.44 -7.85 -13.14
C ILE A 275 11.73 -8.67 -13.30
N ILE A 276 12.22 -8.87 -14.54
CA ILE A 276 13.39 -9.71 -14.81
C ILE A 276 14.65 -9.12 -14.16
N SER A 277 14.88 -7.80 -14.32
CA SER A 277 16.05 -7.14 -13.73
C SER A 277 16.01 -7.15 -12.19
N THR A 278 14.84 -7.17 -11.61
CA THR A 278 14.68 -7.21 -10.15
C THR A 278 15.18 -8.53 -9.54
N ILE A 279 15.03 -9.67 -10.21
CA ILE A 279 15.33 -10.99 -9.63
C ILE A 279 16.76 -11.07 -9.10
N PRO A 280 17.83 -10.86 -9.90
CA PRO A 280 19.21 -10.98 -9.42
C PRO A 280 19.57 -9.88 -8.41
N LEU A 281 19.08 -8.64 -8.63
CA LEU A 281 19.35 -7.52 -7.74
C LEU A 281 18.72 -7.72 -6.36
N PHE A 282 17.51 -8.27 -6.33
CA PHE A 282 16.80 -8.52 -5.10
C PHE A 282 17.40 -9.71 -4.33
N ALA A 283 17.87 -10.76 -5.02
CA ALA A 283 18.61 -11.84 -4.39
C ALA A 283 19.88 -11.32 -3.73
N LEU A 284 20.65 -10.47 -4.43
CA LEU A 284 21.83 -9.82 -3.87
C LEU A 284 21.49 -8.96 -2.65
N LEU A 285 20.38 -8.21 -2.68
CA LEU A 285 19.94 -7.40 -1.53
C LEU A 285 19.62 -8.27 -0.31
N ILE A 286 18.87 -9.36 -0.47
CA ILE A 286 18.53 -10.28 0.64
C ILE A 286 19.79 -10.86 1.29
N LEU A 287 20.82 -11.13 0.51
CA LEU A 287 22.09 -11.68 0.98
C LEU A 287 23.07 -10.61 1.51
N SER A 288 22.76 -9.33 1.30
CA SER A 288 23.56 -8.18 1.75
C SER A 288 23.15 -7.72 3.16
N SER A 289 23.96 -6.86 3.76
CA SER A 289 23.67 -6.26 5.07
C SER A 289 24.03 -4.77 5.10
N PRO A 290 23.49 -3.99 6.05
CA PRO A 290 23.83 -2.57 6.24
C PRO A 290 25.31 -2.26 6.42
N ALA A 291 26.16 -3.24 6.79
CA ALA A 291 27.61 -3.09 6.84
C ALA A 291 28.24 -2.90 5.45
N ASN A 292 27.57 -3.33 4.39
CA ASN A 292 28.06 -3.14 3.04
C ASN A 292 27.69 -1.75 2.54
N TRP A 293 28.67 -0.99 2.01
CA TRP A 293 28.44 0.37 1.51
C TRP A 293 27.40 0.45 0.38
N TRP A 294 27.24 -0.63 -0.39
CA TRP A 294 26.27 -0.73 -1.48
C TRP A 294 24.84 -1.11 -1.02
N PHE A 295 24.63 -1.46 0.25
CA PHE A 295 23.34 -1.97 0.74
C PHE A 295 22.19 -0.98 0.51
N TYR A 296 22.32 0.27 0.96
CA TYR A 296 21.29 1.28 0.75
C TYR A 296 21.12 1.71 -0.72
N PRO A 297 22.20 1.96 -1.49
CA PRO A 297 22.07 2.13 -2.95
C PRO A 297 21.36 0.96 -3.64
N LEU A 298 21.69 -0.28 -3.28
CA LEU A 298 21.03 -1.47 -3.83
C LEU A 298 19.57 -1.57 -3.39
N THR A 299 19.25 -1.27 -2.13
CA THR A 299 17.88 -1.18 -1.63
C THR A 299 17.06 -0.18 -2.45
N PHE A 300 17.63 0.97 -2.76
CA PHE A 300 16.99 1.99 -3.61
C PHE A 300 16.75 1.46 -5.03
N VAL A 301 17.76 0.88 -5.66
CA VAL A 301 17.63 0.33 -7.04
C VAL A 301 16.58 -0.77 -7.10
N VAL A 302 16.59 -1.71 -6.13
CA VAL A 302 15.61 -2.81 -6.06
C VAL A 302 14.20 -2.28 -5.81
N GLY A 303 14.04 -1.38 -4.84
CA GLY A 303 12.75 -0.74 -4.55
C GLY A 303 12.18 -0.01 -5.77
N ALA A 304 13.02 0.72 -6.50
CA ALA A 304 12.63 1.40 -7.71
C ALA A 304 12.26 0.41 -8.83
N ALA A 305 13.07 -0.62 -9.06
CA ALA A 305 12.85 -1.59 -10.14
C ALA A 305 11.56 -2.40 -9.94
N VAL A 306 11.36 -2.99 -8.74
CA VAL A 306 10.18 -3.82 -8.47
C VAL A 306 8.88 -3.01 -8.54
N ASN A 307 8.91 -1.75 -8.12
CA ASN A 307 7.72 -0.90 -8.08
C ASN A 307 7.50 -0.06 -9.36
N ALA A 308 8.49 -0.02 -10.28
CA ALA A 308 8.30 0.56 -11.61
C ALA A 308 7.12 -0.07 -12.36
N SER A 309 6.86 -1.36 -12.12
CA SER A 309 5.76 -2.11 -12.73
C SER A 309 4.36 -1.73 -12.23
N ILE A 310 4.21 -1.05 -11.07
CA ILE A 310 2.89 -0.76 -10.48
C ILE A 310 2.06 0.17 -11.37
N PRO A 311 2.46 1.42 -11.66
CA PRO A 311 1.65 2.31 -12.49
C PRO A 311 1.50 1.80 -13.92
N VAL A 312 2.52 1.12 -14.45
CA VAL A 312 2.48 0.51 -15.78
C VAL A 312 1.41 -0.59 -15.83
N GLY A 313 1.32 -1.43 -14.80
CA GLY A 313 0.28 -2.46 -14.69
C GLY A 313 -1.12 -1.87 -14.59
N VAL A 314 -1.30 -0.75 -13.87
CA VAL A 314 -2.59 -0.05 -13.78
C VAL A 314 -3.03 0.47 -15.14
N VAL A 315 -2.14 1.14 -15.88
CA VAL A 315 -2.45 1.66 -17.22
C VAL A 315 -2.71 0.52 -18.19
N ALA A 316 -1.90 -0.54 -18.17
CA ALA A 316 -2.14 -1.72 -19.02
C ALA A 316 -3.52 -2.36 -18.75
N ALA A 317 -3.93 -2.43 -17.47
CA ALA A 317 -5.24 -2.95 -17.08
C ALA A 317 -6.39 -2.09 -17.63
N GLN A 318 -6.24 -0.76 -17.58
CA GLN A 318 -7.20 0.18 -18.16
C GLN A 318 -7.30 0.01 -19.68
N GLU A 319 -6.17 -0.17 -20.36
CA GLU A 319 -6.09 -0.40 -21.81
C GLU A 319 -6.65 -1.79 -22.20
N TYR A 320 -6.53 -2.83 -21.37
CA TYR A 320 -7.19 -4.13 -21.59
C TYR A 320 -8.70 -4.11 -21.35
N ALA A 321 -9.21 -3.15 -20.57
CA ALA A 321 -10.62 -3.05 -20.22
C ALA A 321 -11.14 -1.61 -20.37
N PRO A 322 -11.15 -1.01 -21.58
CA PRO A 322 -11.47 0.40 -21.79
C PRO A 322 -12.89 0.78 -21.35
N GLY A 323 -13.84 -0.17 -21.38
CA GLY A 323 -15.20 0.04 -20.88
C GLY A 323 -15.34 0.02 -19.34
N HIS A 324 -14.26 -0.38 -18.60
CA HIS A 324 -14.30 -0.63 -17.15
C HIS A 324 -13.06 -0.08 -16.43
N VAL A 325 -12.58 1.09 -16.84
CA VAL A 325 -11.32 1.72 -16.37
C VAL A 325 -11.23 1.79 -14.83
N ALA A 326 -12.31 2.20 -14.16
CA ALA A 326 -12.33 2.31 -12.70
C ALA A 326 -12.18 0.95 -12.00
N VAL A 327 -12.84 -0.08 -12.51
CA VAL A 327 -12.78 -1.45 -11.95
C VAL A 327 -11.41 -2.06 -12.22
N ALA A 328 -10.87 -1.92 -13.44
CA ALA A 328 -9.53 -2.39 -13.80
C ALA A 328 -8.46 -1.76 -12.90
N SER A 329 -8.56 -0.45 -12.62
CA SER A 329 -7.67 0.25 -11.69
C SER A 329 -7.77 -0.30 -10.27
N SER A 330 -8.98 -0.51 -9.75
CA SER A 330 -9.18 -1.02 -8.39
C SER A 330 -8.67 -2.45 -8.21
N VAL A 331 -8.84 -3.28 -9.25
CA VAL A 331 -8.29 -4.65 -9.28
C VAL A 331 -6.76 -4.63 -9.20
N MET A 332 -6.12 -3.73 -9.93
CA MET A 332 -4.65 -3.65 -9.95
C MET A 332 -4.06 -2.98 -8.71
N MET A 333 -4.70 -1.96 -8.18
CA MET A 333 -4.17 -1.21 -7.02
C MET A 333 -4.54 -1.86 -5.69
N GLY A 334 -5.84 -1.97 -5.39
CA GLY A 334 -6.31 -2.44 -4.08
C GLY A 334 -6.31 -3.96 -3.96
N PHE A 335 -6.96 -4.63 -4.94
CA PHE A 335 -7.23 -6.05 -4.81
C PHE A 335 -5.98 -6.93 -4.98
N SER A 336 -5.04 -6.58 -5.89
CA SER A 336 -3.79 -7.34 -6.03
C SER A 336 -2.89 -7.22 -4.80
N TRP A 337 -2.78 -6.03 -4.22
CA TRP A 337 -2.03 -5.80 -2.99
C TRP A 337 -2.69 -6.45 -1.77
N GLY A 338 -3.99 -6.29 -1.64
CA GLY A 338 -4.76 -6.89 -0.57
C GLY A 338 -4.67 -8.41 -0.58
N PHE A 339 -4.78 -9.04 -1.77
CA PHE A 339 -4.68 -10.48 -1.91
C PHE A 339 -3.26 -11.01 -1.62
N ALA A 340 -2.22 -10.30 -2.08
CA ALA A 340 -0.84 -10.63 -1.72
C ALA A 340 -0.61 -10.50 -0.20
N GLY A 341 -1.09 -9.43 0.41
CA GLY A 341 -1.01 -9.23 1.86
C GLY A 341 -1.75 -10.28 2.67
N LEU A 342 -2.91 -10.75 2.18
CA LEU A 342 -3.66 -11.84 2.80
C LEU A 342 -2.83 -13.13 2.88
N LEU A 343 -1.98 -13.40 1.89
CA LEU A 343 -1.13 -14.59 1.84
C LEU A 343 0.18 -14.46 2.65
N LEU A 344 0.44 -13.29 3.25
CA LEU A 344 1.72 -13.01 3.89
C LEU A 344 2.02 -13.90 5.09
N PHE A 345 0.99 -14.39 5.80
CA PHE A 345 1.16 -15.34 6.90
C PHE A 345 1.84 -16.66 6.46
N LEU A 346 1.70 -17.05 5.17
CA LEU A 346 2.37 -18.24 4.63
C LEU A 346 3.88 -18.03 4.54
N VAL A 347 4.33 -16.80 4.27
CA VAL A 347 5.75 -16.45 4.28
C VAL A 347 6.30 -16.54 5.71
N GLY A 348 5.51 -16.07 6.70
CA GLY A 348 5.84 -16.23 8.11
C GLY A 348 5.91 -17.68 8.55
N ALA A 349 4.94 -18.51 8.13
CA ALA A 349 4.93 -19.95 8.42
C ALA A 349 6.15 -20.68 7.82
N LEU A 350 6.57 -20.26 6.63
CA LEU A 350 7.80 -20.77 6.03
C LEU A 350 9.03 -20.35 6.84
N ALA A 351 9.07 -19.12 7.34
CA ALA A 351 10.17 -18.63 8.18
C ALA A 351 10.25 -19.40 9.51
N ASP A 352 9.12 -19.76 10.12
CA ASP A 352 9.09 -20.55 11.38
C ASP A 352 9.70 -21.95 11.22
N VAL A 353 9.59 -22.59 10.03
CA VAL A 353 10.13 -23.93 9.78
C VAL A 353 11.48 -23.92 9.07
N THR A 354 11.95 -22.75 8.63
CA THR A 354 13.27 -22.61 7.95
C THR A 354 14.10 -21.49 8.58
N ALA A 355 14.08 -20.31 7.98
CA ALA A 355 14.68 -19.07 8.46
C ALA A 355 14.05 -17.88 7.72
N PRO A 356 14.06 -16.66 8.32
CA PRO A 356 13.56 -15.45 7.65
C PRO A 356 14.23 -15.17 6.30
N THR A 357 15.54 -15.39 6.18
CA THR A 357 16.28 -15.24 4.91
C THR A 357 15.80 -16.24 3.85
N THR A 358 15.57 -17.50 4.22
CA THR A 358 15.03 -18.52 3.31
C THR A 358 13.62 -18.17 2.84
N ALA A 359 12.75 -17.77 3.76
CA ALA A 359 11.39 -17.35 3.43
C ALA A 359 11.36 -16.13 2.49
N ALA A 360 12.28 -15.17 2.68
CA ALA A 360 12.44 -14.04 1.76
C ALA A 360 12.90 -14.48 0.36
N LEU A 361 13.85 -15.41 0.26
CA LEU A 361 14.34 -15.95 -1.02
C LEU A 361 13.26 -16.76 -1.75
N VAL A 362 12.47 -17.57 -1.03
CA VAL A 362 11.33 -18.30 -1.61
C VAL A 362 10.26 -17.33 -2.09
N SER A 363 9.99 -16.27 -1.33
CA SER A 363 9.07 -15.20 -1.78
C SER A 363 9.58 -14.52 -3.05
N LEU A 364 10.90 -14.26 -3.13
CA LEU A 364 11.53 -13.71 -4.34
C LEU A 364 11.36 -14.65 -5.54
N ALA A 365 11.42 -15.98 -5.35
CA ALA A 365 11.24 -16.94 -6.43
C ALA A 365 9.88 -16.81 -7.13
N LEU A 366 8.86 -16.19 -6.49
CA LEU A 366 7.57 -15.87 -7.11
C LEU A 366 7.69 -14.84 -8.24
N LEU A 367 8.80 -14.10 -8.31
CA LEU A 367 9.06 -13.25 -9.48
C LEU A 367 9.35 -14.04 -10.75
N VAL A 368 9.76 -15.31 -10.66
CA VAL A 368 9.99 -16.17 -11.84
C VAL A 368 8.67 -16.45 -12.56
N PRO A 369 7.62 -17.03 -11.93
CA PRO A 369 6.34 -17.18 -12.61
C PRO A 369 5.71 -15.83 -12.97
N SER A 370 5.93 -14.75 -12.18
CA SER A 370 5.51 -13.40 -12.55
C SER A 370 6.16 -12.93 -13.87
N ALA A 371 7.47 -13.18 -14.06
CA ALA A 371 8.18 -12.88 -15.30
C ALA A 371 7.68 -13.72 -16.48
N LEU A 372 7.40 -15.01 -16.27
CA LEU A 372 6.84 -15.89 -17.29
C LEU A 372 5.46 -15.44 -17.76
N ILE A 373 4.61 -14.97 -16.83
CA ILE A 373 3.32 -14.36 -17.19
C ILE A 373 3.55 -13.08 -17.99
N ALA A 374 4.43 -12.18 -17.50
CA ALA A 374 4.76 -10.95 -18.22
C ALA A 374 5.27 -11.20 -19.65
N ALA A 375 6.03 -12.30 -19.85
CA ALA A 375 6.53 -12.69 -21.16
C ALA A 375 5.43 -13.09 -22.16
N ARG A 376 4.26 -13.53 -21.67
CA ARG A 376 3.12 -13.97 -22.48
C ARG A 376 2.02 -12.94 -22.65
N LEU A 377 2.08 -11.82 -21.90
CA LEU A 377 1.10 -10.75 -22.05
C LEU A 377 1.23 -10.13 -23.45
N PRO A 378 0.11 -9.95 -24.17
CA PRO A 378 0.08 -9.16 -25.41
C PRO A 378 0.27 -7.68 -25.06
N GLU A 379 0.87 -6.89 -25.96
CA GLU A 379 0.84 -5.44 -25.80
C GLU A 379 -0.61 -4.94 -25.94
N PRO A 380 -1.13 -4.17 -24.98
CA PRO A 380 -2.47 -3.62 -25.11
C PRO A 380 -2.56 -2.66 -26.30
N ALA A 381 -3.70 -2.66 -26.98
CA ALA A 381 -3.96 -1.69 -28.05
C ALA A 381 -3.93 -0.28 -27.42
N ARG A 382 -3.07 0.59 -27.91
CA ARG A 382 -3.05 2.00 -27.52
C ARG A 382 -4.33 2.67 -28.06
N GLY A 383 -5.42 2.52 -27.31
CA GLY A 383 -6.64 3.25 -27.58
C GLY A 383 -6.46 4.69 -27.13
N GLU A 384 -6.89 5.65 -27.95
CA GLU A 384 -7.16 7.00 -27.48
C GLU A 384 -8.19 6.87 -26.35
N LEU A 385 -7.76 7.06 -25.11
CA LEU A 385 -8.63 7.26 -23.97
C LEU A 385 -9.35 8.61 -24.19
N ARG A 386 -10.46 8.59 -24.97
CA ARG A 386 -11.35 9.72 -25.16
C ARG A 386 -12.21 9.96 -23.91
#